data_5941aebc75b40e390369dcba44ff2626
#
_entry.id   5941aebc75b40e390369dcba44ff2626
#
_cell.length_a   1.000
_cell.length_b   1.000
_cell.length_c   1.000
_cell.angle_alpha   90.00
_cell.angle_beta   90.00
_cell.angle_gamma   90.00
#
_symmetry.space_group_name_H-M   'P 1'
#
loop_
_entity.id
_entity.type
_entity.pdbx_description
1 polymer ?
#
loop_
_entity_poly.entity_id
_entity_poly.type
_entity_poly.pdbx_seq_one_letter_code
_entity_poly.pdbx_strand_id
1 'polypeptide(L)'
;MGDLEGWNAPGDLSRMRISDADRHRVAEVLRQAAGEGRLDFDELDERLELTFSAKTYADLISITADLHPVHPAPPTASSVPLGVGVPAVGHASSTAILGDRKRRGVWQVPAHHVAFTLMGSITLDLREAVLTARETTINANAIMGEIKIIIPAHMHAVVDGTPIMGDYGQGKDKVPADLRPDSPTIRVKGVALMGSVQVLRQPPPGTPRKFIGTY
;
A
#
# COMPACT_ATOMS: atom_id res chain seq x y z
N MET A 1 -45.64 -31.56 -0.05
CA MET A 1 -45.87 -30.10 -0.16
C MET A 1 -45.21 -29.53 1.11
N GLY A 2 -43.92 -29.27 1.04
CA GLY A 2 -43.10 -28.89 2.17
C GLY A 2 -42.60 -27.45 1.94
N ASP A 3 -42.85 -26.63 2.93
CA ASP A 3 -42.67 -25.19 2.94
C ASP A 3 -41.21 -24.80 2.73
N LEU A 4 -40.92 -24.07 1.65
CA LEU A 4 -39.68 -23.34 1.39
C LEU A 4 -39.80 -21.86 1.82
N GLU A 5 -40.43 -21.60 2.95
CA GLU A 5 -40.50 -20.27 3.54
C GLU A 5 -39.62 -20.20 4.77
N GLY A 6 -38.39 -19.67 4.62
CA GLY A 6 -37.45 -19.49 5.74
C GLY A 6 -36.10 -18.84 5.42
N TRP A 7 -35.91 -18.27 4.23
CA TRP A 7 -34.57 -17.81 3.81
C TRP A 7 -34.43 -16.29 3.62
N ASN A 8 -35.20 -15.46 4.25
CA ASN A 8 -35.09 -14.01 4.09
C ASN A 8 -35.35 -13.24 5.40
N ALA A 9 -34.46 -13.39 6.40
CA ALA A 9 -34.38 -12.42 7.48
C ALA A 9 -33.01 -11.74 7.47
N PRO A 10 -32.90 -10.39 7.52
CA PRO A 10 -31.63 -9.66 7.55
C PRO A 10 -30.71 -10.00 8.75
N GLY A 11 -31.21 -10.73 9.73
CA GLY A 11 -30.48 -11.16 10.92
C GLY A 11 -29.62 -12.42 10.75
N ASP A 12 -29.76 -13.15 9.64
CA ASP A 12 -29.12 -14.46 9.49
C ASP A 12 -27.71 -14.36 8.85
N LEU A 13 -27.42 -13.31 8.10
CA LEU A 13 -26.12 -13.09 7.49
C LEU A 13 -25.00 -12.88 8.51
N SER A 14 -25.30 -12.28 9.67
CA SER A 14 -24.33 -12.05 10.73
C SER A 14 -23.83 -13.34 11.39
N ARG A 15 -24.65 -14.39 11.37
CA ARG A 15 -24.35 -15.72 11.93
C ARG A 15 -23.70 -16.68 10.93
N MET A 16 -23.59 -16.29 9.66
CA MET A 16 -22.91 -17.11 8.66
C MET A 16 -21.45 -17.30 9.05
N ARG A 17 -20.96 -18.52 8.82
CA ARG A 17 -19.54 -18.82 9.04
C ARG A 17 -18.70 -18.16 7.97
N ILE A 18 -17.58 -17.63 8.41
CA ILE A 18 -16.60 -16.99 7.53
C ILE A 18 -15.59 -18.00 7.01
N SER A 19 -15.05 -17.70 5.84
CA SER A 19 -13.95 -18.42 5.23
C SER A 19 -12.60 -17.86 5.66
N ASP A 20 -11.51 -18.58 5.41
CA ASP A 20 -10.16 -18.06 5.60
C ASP A 20 -9.88 -16.85 4.72
N ALA A 21 -10.47 -16.81 3.52
CA ALA A 21 -10.38 -15.66 2.63
C ALA A 21 -10.99 -14.38 3.23
N ASP A 22 -12.08 -14.52 4.00
CA ASP A 22 -12.71 -13.39 4.69
C ASP A 22 -11.83 -12.88 5.83
N ARG A 23 -11.23 -13.79 6.64
CA ARG A 23 -10.27 -13.43 7.69
C ARG A 23 -9.08 -12.67 7.11
N HIS A 24 -8.50 -13.17 6.02
CA HIS A 24 -7.36 -12.51 5.38
C HIS A 24 -7.73 -11.13 4.84
N ARG A 25 -8.96 -10.95 4.32
CA ARG A 25 -9.43 -9.65 3.84
C ARG A 25 -9.56 -8.64 4.97
N VAL A 26 -10.10 -9.04 6.13
CA VAL A 26 -10.16 -8.18 7.32
C VAL A 26 -8.77 -7.88 7.87
N ALA A 27 -7.90 -8.87 7.95
CA ALA A 27 -6.51 -8.67 8.36
C ALA A 27 -5.79 -7.63 7.47
N GLU A 28 -6.09 -7.58 6.17
CA GLU A 28 -5.53 -6.57 5.27
C GLU A 28 -6.07 -5.16 5.59
N VAL A 29 -7.36 -5.04 5.92
CA VAL A 29 -7.98 -3.77 6.36
C VAL A 29 -7.33 -3.25 7.64
N LEU A 30 -7.08 -4.13 8.62
CA LEU A 30 -6.42 -3.77 9.88
C LEU A 30 -5.00 -3.26 9.64
N ARG A 31 -4.23 -3.94 8.79
CA ARG A 31 -2.87 -3.52 8.44
C ARG A 31 -2.84 -2.18 7.72
N GLN A 32 -3.79 -1.97 6.83
CA GLN A 32 -3.94 -0.68 6.16
C GLN A 32 -4.24 0.43 7.17
N ALA A 33 -5.15 0.19 8.11
CA ALA A 33 -5.50 1.15 9.15
C ALA A 33 -4.30 1.50 10.06
N ALA A 34 -3.48 0.50 10.41
CA ALA A 34 -2.23 0.73 11.15
C ALA A 34 -1.21 1.51 10.31
N GLY A 35 -1.07 1.20 9.02
CA GLY A 35 -0.23 1.94 8.10
C GLY A 35 -0.64 3.40 7.91
N GLU A 36 -1.93 3.70 8.09
CA GLU A 36 -2.49 5.05 8.08
C GLU A 36 -2.42 5.75 9.46
N GLY A 37 -1.93 5.08 10.49
CA GLY A 37 -1.84 5.58 11.85
C GLY A 37 -3.18 5.65 12.60
N ARG A 38 -4.20 4.90 12.14
CA ARG A 38 -5.52 4.80 12.79
C ARG A 38 -5.57 3.70 13.85
N LEU A 39 -4.61 2.79 13.83
CA LEU A 39 -4.36 1.77 14.85
C LEU A 39 -2.92 1.88 15.28
N ASP A 40 -2.66 1.71 16.56
CA ASP A 40 -1.31 1.46 17.05
C ASP A 40 -0.91 -0.02 16.87
N PHE A 41 0.33 -0.37 17.20
CA PHE A 41 0.83 -1.71 16.94
C PHE A 41 0.26 -2.75 17.89
N ASP A 42 0.05 -2.38 19.14
CA ASP A 42 -0.50 -3.30 20.14
C ASP A 42 -1.97 -3.59 19.80
N GLU A 43 -2.71 -2.58 19.38
CA GLU A 43 -4.08 -2.71 18.93
C GLU A 43 -4.21 -3.50 17.62
N LEU A 44 -3.24 -3.34 16.69
CA LEU A 44 -3.20 -4.15 15.47
C LEU A 44 -3.03 -5.63 15.79
N ASP A 45 -2.11 -5.96 16.69
CA ASP A 45 -1.81 -7.35 17.06
C ASP A 45 -3.02 -8.02 17.72
N GLU A 46 -3.64 -7.35 18.70
CA GLU A 46 -4.86 -7.81 19.35
C GLU A 46 -6.00 -8.07 18.35
N ARG A 47 -6.24 -7.11 17.44
CA ARG A 47 -7.31 -7.24 16.43
C ARG A 47 -7.00 -8.32 15.38
N LEU A 48 -5.74 -8.56 15.06
CA LEU A 48 -5.35 -9.67 14.20
C LEU A 48 -5.62 -11.03 14.86
N GLU A 49 -5.32 -11.20 16.13
CA GLU A 49 -5.65 -12.42 16.89
C GLU A 49 -7.16 -12.66 16.90
N LEU A 50 -7.95 -11.61 17.19
CA LEU A 50 -9.41 -11.69 17.16
C LEU A 50 -9.92 -12.06 15.75
N THR A 51 -9.33 -11.51 14.70
CA THR A 51 -9.71 -11.81 13.30
C THR A 51 -9.47 -13.26 12.95
N PHE A 52 -8.32 -13.84 13.33
CA PHE A 52 -8.02 -15.25 13.05
C PHE A 52 -8.80 -16.23 13.92
N SER A 53 -9.23 -15.80 15.10
CA SER A 53 -10.11 -16.59 15.98
C SER A 53 -11.60 -16.47 15.62
N ALA A 54 -11.99 -15.46 14.85
CA ALA A 54 -13.37 -15.19 14.44
C ALA A 54 -13.99 -16.36 13.67
N LYS A 55 -15.28 -16.63 13.95
CA LYS A 55 -16.03 -17.76 13.35
C LYS A 55 -17.19 -17.29 12.48
N THR A 56 -17.69 -16.08 12.70
CA THR A 56 -18.88 -15.53 12.02
C THR A 56 -18.62 -14.14 11.48
N TYR A 57 -19.48 -13.69 10.54
CA TYR A 57 -19.40 -12.31 10.05
C TYR A 57 -19.64 -11.27 11.15
N ALA A 58 -20.47 -11.58 12.16
CA ALA A 58 -20.67 -10.69 13.29
C ALA A 58 -19.37 -10.41 14.04
N ASP A 59 -18.52 -11.44 14.22
CA ASP A 59 -17.22 -11.27 14.88
C ASP A 59 -16.32 -10.32 14.08
N LEU A 60 -16.28 -10.46 12.75
CA LEU A 60 -15.46 -9.58 11.88
C LEU A 60 -15.97 -8.14 11.84
N ILE A 61 -17.30 -7.94 11.86
CA ILE A 61 -17.89 -6.60 11.84
C ILE A 61 -17.48 -5.82 13.10
N SER A 62 -17.50 -6.46 14.28
CA SER A 62 -17.12 -5.82 15.54
C SER A 62 -15.65 -5.35 15.55
N ILE A 63 -14.76 -6.12 14.92
CA ILE A 63 -13.32 -5.84 14.88
C ILE A 63 -12.99 -4.61 14.01
N THR A 64 -13.82 -4.33 13.00
CA THR A 64 -13.57 -3.24 12.02
C THR A 64 -14.57 -2.10 12.10
N ALA A 65 -15.47 -2.10 13.11
CA ALA A 65 -16.60 -1.16 13.17
C ALA A 65 -16.17 0.31 13.19
N ASP A 66 -15.06 0.63 13.82
CA ASP A 66 -14.45 1.96 13.93
C ASP A 66 -13.49 2.31 12.77
N LEU A 67 -13.16 1.32 11.93
CA LEU A 67 -12.22 1.49 10.83
C LEU A 67 -12.88 1.77 9.48
N HIS A 68 -14.18 1.93 9.44
CA HIS A 68 -14.86 2.32 8.21
C HIS A 68 -14.35 3.70 7.79
N PRO A 69 -13.80 3.87 6.58
CA PRO A 69 -13.44 5.19 6.10
C PRO A 69 -14.70 6.03 6.10
N VAL A 70 -14.70 7.16 6.82
CA VAL A 70 -15.62 8.25 6.54
C VAL A 70 -15.22 8.76 5.17
N HIS A 71 -15.75 8.14 4.11
CA HIS A 71 -15.64 8.70 2.79
C HIS A 71 -16.40 10.03 2.80
N PRO A 72 -15.74 11.17 2.60
CA PRO A 72 -16.46 12.33 2.15
C PRO A 72 -17.12 11.90 0.84
N ALA A 73 -18.43 12.09 0.74
CA ALA A 73 -19.23 11.73 -0.42
C ALA A 73 -18.49 12.18 -1.70
N PRO A 74 -18.38 11.33 -2.73
CA PRO A 74 -17.69 11.72 -3.94
C PRO A 74 -18.38 12.93 -4.53
N PRO A 75 -17.65 13.97 -4.96
CA PRO A 75 -18.23 15.04 -5.74
C PRO A 75 -18.87 14.42 -6.98
N THR A 76 -20.10 14.77 -7.22
CA THR A 76 -20.94 14.38 -8.37
C THR A 76 -20.11 14.26 -9.65
N ALA A 77 -20.22 13.10 -10.26
CA ALA A 77 -19.57 12.75 -11.52
C ALA A 77 -19.76 13.81 -12.61
N SER A 78 -18.70 14.49 -12.96
CA SER A 78 -18.58 15.18 -14.25
C SER A 78 -17.98 14.21 -15.24
N SER A 79 -18.66 14.04 -16.33
CA SER A 79 -18.42 13.21 -17.50
C SER A 79 -16.93 13.10 -17.90
N VAL A 80 -16.44 11.87 -17.94
CA VAL A 80 -15.14 11.51 -18.49
C VAL A 80 -15.27 11.30 -20.01
N PRO A 81 -14.39 11.87 -20.85
CA PRO A 81 -14.33 11.50 -22.27
C PRO A 81 -13.76 10.08 -22.43
N LEU A 82 -14.40 9.30 -23.29
CA LEU A 82 -13.93 7.97 -23.69
C LEU A 82 -12.56 8.06 -24.37
N GLY A 83 -11.51 7.69 -23.63
CA GLY A 83 -10.24 7.29 -24.20
C GLY A 83 -10.07 5.78 -24.02
N VAL A 84 -9.88 5.06 -25.13
CA VAL A 84 -9.60 3.63 -25.13
C VAL A 84 -8.24 3.39 -24.46
N GLY A 85 -8.25 3.10 -23.17
CA GLY A 85 -7.08 2.73 -22.38
C GLY A 85 -7.41 1.51 -21.56
N VAL A 86 -6.56 0.50 -21.63
CA VAL A 86 -6.61 -0.71 -20.79
C VAL A 86 -6.82 -0.27 -19.34
N PRO A 87 -7.80 -0.80 -18.59
CA PRO A 87 -7.98 -0.44 -17.18
C PRO A 87 -6.77 -0.92 -16.38
N ALA A 88 -5.82 -0.02 -16.14
CA ALA A 88 -4.73 -0.30 -15.21
C ALA A 88 -5.34 -0.33 -13.80
N VAL A 89 -5.30 -1.49 -13.17
CA VAL A 89 -5.81 -1.69 -11.82
C VAL A 89 -4.99 -0.82 -10.86
N GLY A 90 -5.58 0.26 -10.38
CA GLY A 90 -4.99 1.12 -9.35
C GLY A 90 -4.97 0.37 -8.02
N HIS A 91 -3.80 0.17 -7.44
CA HIS A 91 -3.66 -0.48 -6.15
C HIS A 91 -3.25 0.56 -5.11
N ALA A 92 -4.14 0.83 -4.17
CA ALA A 92 -3.89 1.81 -3.11
C ALA A 92 -2.92 1.32 -2.03
N SER A 93 -2.69 0.01 -1.91
CA SER A 93 -1.81 -0.55 -0.88
C SER A 93 -0.86 -1.66 -1.39
N SER A 94 0.24 -1.83 -0.66
CA SER A 94 1.23 -2.90 -0.85
C SER A 94 1.69 -3.37 0.53
N THR A 95 1.32 -4.60 0.91
CA THR A 95 1.63 -5.16 2.22
C THR A 95 2.48 -6.42 2.07
N ALA A 96 3.49 -6.58 2.92
CA ALA A 96 4.30 -7.77 3.08
C ALA A 96 4.49 -8.07 4.56
N ILE A 97 4.14 -9.30 5.01
CA ILE A 97 4.22 -9.69 6.42
C ILE A 97 5.40 -10.60 6.68
N LEU A 98 5.47 -11.71 5.99
CA LEU A 98 6.53 -12.71 6.06
C LEU A 98 6.92 -13.05 4.63
N GLY A 99 7.55 -12.11 3.92
CA GLY A 99 7.93 -12.37 2.53
C GLY A 99 8.18 -11.11 1.72
N ASP A 100 8.41 -11.32 0.44
CA ASP A 100 8.78 -10.24 -0.48
C ASP A 100 7.62 -9.86 -1.41
N ARG A 101 7.36 -8.58 -1.52
CA ARG A 101 6.44 -8.03 -2.51
C ARG A 101 7.17 -7.09 -3.45
N LYS A 102 7.10 -7.41 -4.74
CA LYS A 102 7.73 -6.58 -5.79
C LYS A 102 6.66 -6.10 -6.77
N ARG A 103 6.60 -4.79 -6.95
CA ARG A 103 5.71 -4.16 -7.92
C ARG A 103 6.55 -3.46 -8.97
N ARG A 104 6.42 -3.90 -10.22
CA ARG A 104 7.23 -3.40 -11.36
C ARG A 104 6.37 -3.29 -12.62
N GLY A 105 6.90 -2.58 -13.63
CA GLY A 105 6.25 -2.36 -14.91
C GLY A 105 5.19 -1.27 -14.86
N VAL A 106 4.23 -1.32 -15.78
CA VAL A 106 3.19 -0.30 -15.92
C VAL A 106 2.05 -0.57 -14.93
N TRP A 107 1.90 0.29 -13.93
CA TRP A 107 0.80 0.25 -12.98
C TRP A 107 0.42 1.66 -12.54
N GLN A 108 -0.82 1.84 -12.09
CA GLN A 108 -1.30 3.14 -11.61
C GLN A 108 -0.99 3.32 -10.13
N VAL A 109 -0.36 4.45 -9.81
CA VAL A 109 -0.09 4.87 -8.44
C VAL A 109 -1.12 5.94 -8.10
N PRO A 110 -2.04 5.69 -7.17
CA PRO A 110 -3.00 6.68 -6.72
C PRO A 110 -2.30 7.82 -5.97
N ALA A 111 -3.01 8.94 -5.75
CA ALA A 111 -2.50 10.10 -5.01
C ALA A 111 -2.04 9.72 -3.58
N HIS A 112 -2.64 8.68 -3.00
CA HIS A 112 -2.25 8.11 -1.72
C HIS A 112 -2.01 6.61 -1.88
N HIS A 113 -0.82 6.15 -1.50
CA HIS A 113 -0.43 4.74 -1.52
C HIS A 113 0.16 4.34 -0.17
N VAL A 114 -0.22 3.17 0.33
CA VAL A 114 0.30 2.63 1.60
C VAL A 114 1.21 1.44 1.31
N ALA A 115 2.42 1.47 1.88
CA ALA A 115 3.37 0.36 1.86
C ALA A 115 3.69 -0.04 3.31
N PHE A 116 3.35 -1.26 3.68
CA PHE A 116 3.56 -1.77 5.04
C PHE A 116 4.29 -3.11 5.00
N THR A 117 5.38 -3.22 5.77
CA THR A 117 6.08 -4.50 5.96
C THR A 117 6.34 -4.76 7.44
N LEU A 118 5.99 -5.98 7.87
CA LEU A 118 6.28 -6.45 9.22
C LEU A 118 7.64 -7.19 9.27
N MET A 119 7.78 -8.30 8.53
CA MET A 119 9.03 -9.04 8.37
C MET A 119 9.15 -9.46 6.91
N GLY A 120 9.94 -8.70 6.11
CA GLY A 120 10.08 -8.99 4.70
C GLY A 120 10.54 -7.77 3.90
N SER A 121 10.32 -7.80 2.59
CA SER A 121 10.69 -6.67 1.76
C SER A 121 9.57 -6.24 0.80
N ILE A 122 9.45 -4.92 0.60
CA ILE A 122 8.61 -4.34 -0.43
C ILE A 122 9.49 -3.57 -1.41
N THR A 123 9.36 -3.86 -2.69
CA THR A 123 9.98 -3.06 -3.74
C THR A 123 8.88 -2.45 -4.61
N LEU A 124 8.79 -1.12 -4.58
CA LEU A 124 7.92 -0.34 -5.45
C LEU A 124 8.77 0.28 -6.56
N ASP A 125 8.62 -0.21 -7.78
CA ASP A 125 9.31 0.34 -8.94
C ASP A 125 8.37 1.30 -9.69
N LEU A 126 8.69 2.59 -9.62
CA LEU A 126 7.88 3.66 -10.19
C LEU A 126 8.43 4.17 -11.52
N ARG A 127 9.45 3.53 -12.07
CA ARG A 127 10.11 3.99 -13.30
C ARG A 127 9.20 3.93 -14.53
N GLU A 128 8.27 2.98 -14.55
CA GLU A 128 7.25 2.80 -15.61
C GLU A 128 5.83 3.01 -15.08
N ALA A 129 5.69 3.41 -13.81
CA ALA A 129 4.40 3.62 -13.20
C ALA A 129 3.75 4.91 -13.68
N VAL A 130 2.42 4.89 -13.76
CA VAL A 130 1.60 6.06 -14.12
C VAL A 130 1.05 6.68 -12.84
N LEU A 131 1.52 7.89 -12.52
CA LEU A 131 0.98 8.64 -11.38
C LEU A 131 -0.38 9.23 -11.76
N THR A 132 -1.37 9.10 -10.88
CA THR A 132 -2.70 9.69 -11.09
C THR A 132 -2.78 11.14 -10.65
N ALA A 133 -1.77 11.65 -9.93
CA ALA A 133 -1.68 13.02 -9.46
C ALA A 133 -0.26 13.58 -9.61
N ARG A 134 -0.13 14.90 -9.63
CA ARG A 134 1.17 15.58 -9.66
C ARG A 134 1.98 15.39 -8.36
N GLU A 135 1.28 15.29 -7.26
CA GLU A 135 1.85 14.94 -5.96
C GLU A 135 1.24 13.63 -5.48
N THR A 136 2.09 12.67 -5.17
CA THR A 136 1.70 11.35 -4.65
C THR A 136 2.33 11.15 -3.29
N THR A 137 1.50 10.85 -2.30
CA THR A 137 1.96 10.52 -0.95
C THR A 137 2.03 9.01 -0.79
N ILE A 138 3.20 8.50 -0.40
CA ILE A 138 3.42 7.09 -0.06
C ILE A 138 3.66 7.00 1.44
N ASN A 139 2.74 6.37 2.18
CA ASN A 139 2.94 6.05 3.58
C ASN A 139 3.68 4.71 3.67
N ALA A 140 4.98 4.76 3.96
CA ALA A 140 5.86 3.60 4.01
C ALA A 140 6.25 3.28 5.46
N ASN A 141 5.73 2.18 5.99
CA ASN A 141 6.00 1.75 7.36
C ASN A 141 6.69 0.38 7.36
N ALA A 142 7.88 0.31 7.95
CA ALA A 142 8.68 -0.91 8.07
C ALA A 142 8.96 -1.22 9.54
N ILE A 143 8.54 -2.41 10.02
CA ILE A 143 8.81 -2.82 11.41
C ILE A 143 10.13 -3.57 11.49
N MET A 144 10.23 -4.76 10.90
CA MET A 144 11.47 -5.56 10.81
C MET A 144 11.72 -5.96 9.35
N GLY A 145 11.80 -4.97 8.45
CA GLY A 145 11.91 -5.25 7.03
C GLY A 145 12.45 -4.09 6.21
N GLU A 146 12.44 -4.25 4.89
CA GLU A 146 12.93 -3.23 3.97
C GLU A 146 11.81 -2.77 3.03
N ILE A 147 11.62 -1.46 2.90
CA ILE A 147 10.81 -0.86 1.83
C ILE A 147 11.74 -0.09 0.90
N LYS A 148 11.78 -0.51 -0.35
CA LYS A 148 12.59 0.12 -1.38
C LYS A 148 11.69 0.74 -2.44
N ILE A 149 11.79 2.05 -2.61
CA ILE A 149 11.05 2.81 -3.61
C ILE A 149 12.02 3.27 -4.69
N ILE A 150 11.82 2.78 -5.91
CA ILE A 150 12.69 3.09 -7.05
C ILE A 150 11.98 4.11 -7.93
N ILE A 151 12.62 5.25 -8.13
CA ILE A 151 12.09 6.36 -8.93
C ILE A 151 12.95 6.65 -10.16
N PRO A 152 12.37 7.20 -11.24
CA PRO A 152 13.13 7.69 -12.39
C PRO A 152 13.86 9.01 -12.07
N ALA A 153 14.77 9.43 -12.95
CA ALA A 153 15.58 10.64 -12.78
C ALA A 153 14.74 11.94 -12.71
N HIS A 154 13.63 12.00 -13.46
CA HIS A 154 12.78 13.18 -13.57
C HIS A 154 11.77 13.37 -12.44
N MET A 155 11.74 12.47 -11.45
CA MET A 155 10.78 12.51 -10.36
C MET A 155 11.40 13.13 -9.10
N HIS A 156 10.71 14.10 -8.49
CA HIS A 156 11.14 14.70 -7.24
C HIS A 156 10.71 13.83 -6.06
N ALA A 157 11.62 13.56 -5.13
CA ALA A 157 11.32 12.81 -3.90
C ALA A 157 11.54 13.69 -2.68
N VAL A 158 10.53 13.74 -1.82
CA VAL A 158 10.57 14.33 -0.49
C VAL A 158 10.39 13.19 0.51
N VAL A 159 11.33 13.02 1.42
CA VAL A 159 11.32 11.91 2.37
C VAL A 159 11.21 12.48 3.77
N ASP A 160 10.05 12.28 4.40
CA ASP A 160 9.67 12.82 5.72
C ASP A 160 9.30 11.68 6.67
N GLY A 161 10.16 10.67 6.83
CA GLY A 161 9.91 9.54 7.71
C GLY A 161 10.76 9.57 8.98
N THR A 162 10.31 8.85 10.00
CA THR A 162 10.97 8.76 11.30
C THR A 162 11.63 7.39 11.47
N PRO A 163 12.97 7.29 11.50
CA PRO A 163 13.65 6.08 11.92
C PRO A 163 13.69 5.99 13.45
N ILE A 164 13.38 4.81 14.02
CA ILE A 164 13.49 4.57 15.48
C ILE A 164 14.73 3.74 15.79
N MET A 165 14.89 2.58 15.18
CA MET A 165 16.09 1.72 15.27
C MET A 165 16.46 1.18 13.88
N GLY A 166 16.38 2.04 12.85
CA GLY A 166 16.56 1.68 11.46
C GLY A 166 17.01 2.87 10.62
N ASP A 167 16.77 2.80 9.33
CA ASP A 167 17.13 3.84 8.37
C ASP A 167 15.88 4.30 7.59
N TYR A 168 15.71 5.62 7.47
CA TYR A 168 14.63 6.20 6.68
C TYR A 168 15.17 7.38 5.88
N GLY A 169 15.31 7.21 4.57
CA GLY A 169 15.91 8.29 3.81
C GLY A 169 16.08 8.02 2.32
N GLN A 170 16.89 8.87 1.70
CA GLN A 170 17.32 8.67 0.33
C GLN A 170 18.51 7.72 0.31
N GLY A 171 18.36 6.62 -0.43
CA GLY A 171 19.45 5.69 -0.70
C GLY A 171 20.41 6.25 -1.77
N LYS A 172 21.43 5.46 -2.09
CA LYS A 172 22.42 5.84 -3.10
C LYS A 172 21.80 5.84 -4.49
N ASP A 173 21.64 7.02 -5.07
CA ASP A 173 21.17 7.19 -6.44
C ASP A 173 22.15 6.59 -7.45
N LYS A 174 21.61 5.92 -8.47
CA LYS A 174 22.39 5.34 -9.58
C LYS A 174 22.42 6.24 -10.82
N VAL A 175 21.57 7.25 -10.83
CA VAL A 175 21.51 8.31 -11.85
C VAL A 175 21.31 9.65 -11.18
N PRO A 176 21.87 10.75 -11.73
CA PRO A 176 21.61 12.09 -11.23
C PRO A 176 20.12 12.45 -11.40
N ALA A 177 19.64 13.37 -10.57
CA ALA A 177 18.31 13.94 -10.72
C ALA A 177 18.26 14.83 -11.96
N ASP A 178 17.20 14.68 -12.77
CA ASP A 178 16.87 15.56 -13.91
C ASP A 178 15.49 16.17 -13.64
N LEU A 179 15.48 17.18 -12.76
CA LEU A 179 14.24 17.80 -12.28
C LEU A 179 13.88 19.02 -13.12
N ARG A 180 12.59 19.12 -13.45
CA ARG A 180 12.00 20.26 -14.18
C ARG A 180 10.89 20.88 -13.32
N PRO A 181 10.43 22.11 -13.63
CA PRO A 181 9.36 22.76 -12.88
C PRO A 181 8.04 21.99 -12.86
N ASP A 182 7.81 21.10 -13.83
CA ASP A 182 6.63 20.25 -13.98
C ASP A 182 6.86 18.81 -13.51
N SER A 183 8.03 18.50 -12.96
CA SER A 183 8.35 17.16 -12.45
C SER A 183 7.35 16.72 -11.39
N PRO A 184 6.82 15.50 -11.47
CA PRO A 184 5.93 14.97 -10.45
C PRO A 184 6.70 14.75 -9.13
N THR A 185 6.01 14.99 -8.01
CA THR A 185 6.58 14.88 -6.68
C THR A 185 6.03 13.65 -5.96
N ILE A 186 6.92 12.88 -5.37
CA ILE A 186 6.58 11.80 -4.44
C ILE A 186 6.99 12.23 -3.05
N ARG A 187 6.03 12.24 -2.13
CA ARG A 187 6.26 12.45 -0.71
C ARG A 187 6.18 11.12 0.01
N VAL A 188 7.28 10.68 0.60
CA VAL A 188 7.36 9.42 1.35
C VAL A 188 7.36 9.75 2.84
N LYS A 189 6.36 9.25 3.56
CA LYS A 189 6.17 9.44 5.01
C LYS A 189 6.04 8.11 5.70
N GLY A 190 6.27 8.07 7.00
CA GLY A 190 6.05 6.87 7.81
C GLY A 190 7.15 6.62 8.83
N VAL A 191 7.23 5.39 9.30
CA VAL A 191 8.15 4.98 10.37
C VAL A 191 8.93 3.73 9.96
N ALA A 192 10.21 3.71 10.30
CA ALA A 192 11.04 2.50 10.27
C ALA A 192 11.45 2.16 11.71
N LEU A 193 10.87 1.08 12.28
CA LEU A 193 11.13 0.71 13.68
C LEU A 193 12.46 -0.05 13.84
N MET A 194 12.59 -1.22 13.24
CA MET A 194 13.83 -2.03 13.17
C MET A 194 14.08 -2.46 11.72
N GLY A 195 13.90 -1.55 10.79
CA GLY A 195 13.97 -1.82 9.36
C GLY A 195 14.49 -0.64 8.58
N SER A 196 14.30 -0.66 7.27
CA SER A 196 14.72 0.45 6.44
C SER A 196 13.68 0.84 5.40
N VAL A 197 13.55 2.14 5.15
CA VAL A 197 12.78 2.69 4.04
C VAL A 197 13.72 3.55 3.22
N GLN A 198 13.94 3.16 1.97
CA GLN A 198 14.87 3.85 1.08
C GLN A 198 14.24 4.24 -0.24
N VAL A 199 14.44 5.49 -0.62
CA VAL A 199 14.07 6.01 -1.94
C VAL A 199 15.33 6.21 -2.75
N LEU A 200 15.39 5.62 -3.95
CA LEU A 200 16.59 5.71 -4.80
C LEU A 200 16.24 5.89 -6.27
N ARG A 201 17.04 6.67 -6.98
CA ARG A 201 16.92 6.87 -8.43
C ARG A 201 17.66 5.78 -9.19
N GLN A 202 16.99 5.21 -10.19
CA GLN A 202 17.60 4.26 -11.10
C GLN A 202 17.32 4.64 -12.57
N PRO A 203 18.19 4.22 -13.50
CA PRO A 203 17.94 4.43 -14.92
C PRO A 203 16.70 3.63 -15.37
N PRO A 204 16.12 3.96 -16.53
CA PRO A 204 15.02 3.20 -17.12
C PRO A 204 15.34 1.70 -17.19
N PRO A 205 14.33 0.82 -17.04
CA PRO A 205 14.52 -0.61 -17.20
C PRO A 205 15.14 -0.93 -18.58
N GLY A 206 16.06 -1.90 -18.64
CA GLY A 206 16.73 -2.28 -19.88
C GLY A 206 17.96 -1.44 -20.25
N THR A 207 18.27 -0.38 -19.50
CA THR A 207 19.52 0.39 -19.76
C THR A 207 20.74 -0.48 -19.42
N PRO A 208 21.65 -0.74 -20.38
CA PRO A 208 22.84 -1.55 -20.13
C PRO A 208 23.73 -0.86 -19.08
N ARG A 209 24.19 -1.61 -18.09
CA ARG A 209 25.18 -1.13 -17.13
C ARG A 209 26.48 -0.89 -17.89
N LYS A 210 26.94 0.36 -17.98
CA LYS A 210 28.33 0.62 -18.38
C LYS A 210 29.22 -0.01 -17.31
N PHE A 211 29.86 -1.12 -17.66
CA PHE A 211 31.03 -1.58 -16.92
C PHE A 211 32.12 -0.55 -17.18
N ILE A 212 32.40 0.31 -16.21
CA ILE A 212 33.64 1.08 -16.21
C ILE A 212 34.70 0.07 -15.83
N GLY A 213 35.33 -0.51 -16.84
CA GLY A 213 36.51 -1.32 -16.66
C GLY A 213 37.62 -0.41 -16.12
N THR A 214 38.07 -0.68 -14.91
CA THR A 214 39.28 -0.11 -14.37
C THR A 214 40.44 -0.78 -15.13
N TYR A 215 41.18 0.01 -15.88
CA TYR A 215 42.54 -0.36 -16.36
C TYR A 215 43.50 -0.08 -15.23
#